data_90136e1b442fd287fdefe52a1c68745f
#
_entry.id   90136e1b442fd287fdefe52a1c68745f
#
_cell.length_a   1.000
_cell.length_b   1.000
_cell.length_c   1.000
_cell.angle_alpha   90.00
_cell.angle_beta   90.00
_cell.angle_gamma   90.00
#
_symmetry.space_group_name_H-M   'P 1'
#
loop_
_entity.id
_entity.type
_entity.pdbx_description
1 polymer ?
#
loop_
_entity_poly.entity_id
_entity_poly.type
_entity_poly.pdbx_seq_one_letter_code
_entity_poly.pdbx_strand_id
1 'polypeptide(L)'
;MVSLDGCPFCRSARQSHLLPMYKSGTPIVQLDMRSAQTLLDFQGQASTHDQLIKQWRISIAPTLLFFGPGGKEVAERMEGGYLPDFYGPYLDERLLKARQAL
;
A
#
# COMPACT_ATOMS: atom_id res chain seq x y z
N MET A 1 -1.07 0.18 -1.90
CA MET A 1 -2.06 0.04 -0.82
C MET A 1 -2.85 -1.23 -0.99
N VAL A 2 -2.97 -2.00 0.06
CA VAL A 2 -3.88 -3.16 0.08
C VAL A 2 -5.23 -2.70 0.62
N SER A 3 -6.28 -2.94 -0.15
CA SER A 3 -7.64 -2.47 0.13
C SER A 3 -8.62 -3.64 0.19
N LEU A 4 -9.75 -3.42 0.81
CA LEU A 4 -10.87 -4.35 0.83
C LEU A 4 -12.13 -3.58 0.43
N ASP A 5 -12.94 -4.16 -0.45
CA ASP A 5 -14.18 -3.55 -0.88
C ASP A 5 -15.11 -3.35 0.32
N GLY A 6 -15.74 -2.18 0.39
CA GLY A 6 -16.60 -1.82 1.51
C GLY A 6 -15.89 -1.36 2.79
N CYS A 7 -14.58 -1.17 2.75
CA CYS A 7 -13.80 -0.73 3.91
C CYS A 7 -13.78 0.81 4.01
N PRO A 8 -14.40 1.41 5.05
CA PRO A 8 -14.43 2.88 5.19
C PRO A 8 -13.05 3.48 5.38
N PHE A 9 -12.17 2.83 6.15
CA PHE A 9 -10.81 3.31 6.37
C PHE A 9 -9.97 3.27 5.10
N CYS A 10 -10.19 2.26 4.24
CA CYS A 10 -9.52 2.17 2.94
C CYS A 10 -9.94 3.34 2.04
N ARG A 11 -11.22 3.68 2.02
CA ARG A 11 -11.73 4.81 1.26
C ARG A 11 -11.14 6.12 1.76
N SER A 12 -11.12 6.33 3.07
CA SER A 12 -10.57 7.54 3.68
C SER A 12 -9.09 7.70 3.36
N ALA A 13 -8.30 6.65 3.53
CA ALA A 13 -6.86 6.68 3.20
C ALA A 13 -6.64 7.02 1.74
N ARG A 14 -7.39 6.40 0.83
CA ARG A 14 -7.26 6.62 -0.60
C ARG A 14 -7.63 8.03 -0.99
N GLN A 15 -8.80 8.52 -0.57
CA GLN A 15 -9.32 9.81 -1.02
C GLN A 15 -8.60 10.98 -0.37
N SER A 16 -8.28 10.88 0.92
CA SER A 16 -7.71 11.99 1.68
C SER A 16 -6.19 12.10 1.55
N HIS A 17 -5.49 11.00 1.27
CA HIS A 17 -4.02 10.96 1.28
C HIS A 17 -3.43 10.44 -0.02
N LEU A 18 -3.81 9.25 -0.47
CA LEU A 18 -3.13 8.60 -1.58
C LEU A 18 -3.49 9.19 -2.94
N LEU A 19 -4.75 9.53 -3.16
CA LEU A 19 -5.16 10.08 -4.44
C LEU A 19 -4.49 11.43 -4.77
N PRO A 20 -4.41 12.38 -3.83
CA PRO A 20 -3.63 13.61 -4.08
C PRO A 20 -2.17 13.33 -4.38
N MET A 21 -1.54 12.38 -3.69
CA MET A 21 -0.15 11.99 -3.94
C MET A 21 0.02 11.36 -5.31
N TYR A 22 -0.90 10.49 -5.70
CA TYR A 22 -0.88 9.86 -7.02
C TYR A 22 -1.00 10.92 -8.13
N LYS A 23 -1.90 11.88 -7.96
CA LYS A 23 -2.08 12.97 -8.92
C LYS A 23 -0.85 13.86 -9.04
N SER A 24 -0.05 13.97 -7.98
CA SER A 24 1.19 14.75 -8.02
C SER A 24 2.41 13.93 -8.47
N GLY A 25 2.23 12.70 -8.90
CA GLY A 25 3.27 11.89 -9.52
C GLY A 25 3.88 10.79 -8.65
N THR A 26 3.40 10.58 -7.43
CA THR A 26 3.89 9.50 -6.58
C THR A 26 3.40 8.15 -7.12
N PRO A 27 4.30 7.18 -7.38
CA PRO A 27 3.89 5.85 -7.88
C PRO A 27 3.14 5.09 -6.79
N ILE A 28 1.88 4.76 -7.06
CA ILE A 28 1.04 4.03 -6.12
C ILE A 28 0.29 2.94 -6.88
N VAL A 29 0.30 1.72 -6.33
CA VAL A 29 -0.45 0.59 -6.86
C VAL A 29 -1.41 0.12 -5.78
N GLN A 30 -2.65 -0.13 -6.16
CA GLN A 30 -3.65 -0.69 -5.25
C GLN A 30 -3.84 -2.17 -5.52
N LEU A 31 -3.78 -2.98 -4.46
CA LEU A 31 -4.17 -4.37 -4.50
C LEU A 31 -5.44 -4.56 -3.69
N ASP A 32 -6.34 -5.40 -4.20
CA ASP A 32 -7.63 -5.64 -3.56
C ASP A 32 -7.67 -7.04 -2.96
N MET A 33 -8.02 -7.12 -1.68
CA MET A 33 -8.16 -8.40 -0.99
C MET A 33 -9.25 -9.24 -1.66
N ARG A 34 -9.05 -10.54 -1.72
CA ARG A 34 -9.96 -11.50 -2.34
C ARG A 34 -10.10 -11.33 -3.86
N SER A 35 -9.26 -10.52 -4.48
CA SER A 35 -9.26 -10.39 -5.93
C SER A 35 -8.38 -11.46 -6.57
N ALA A 36 -8.89 -12.13 -7.59
CA ALA A 36 -8.12 -13.06 -8.42
C ALA A 36 -7.57 -12.39 -9.68
N GLN A 37 -7.67 -11.08 -9.78
CA GLN A 37 -7.14 -10.34 -10.91
C GLN A 37 -5.63 -10.54 -11.02
N THR A 38 -5.15 -10.79 -12.24
CA THR A 38 -3.73 -11.04 -12.49
C THR A 38 -2.93 -9.75 -12.52
N LEU A 39 -1.68 -9.85 -12.10
CA LEU A 39 -0.69 -8.78 -12.22
C LEU A 39 0.70 -9.42 -12.28
N LEU A 40 1.71 -8.61 -12.57
CA LEU A 40 3.10 -9.06 -12.51
C LEU A 40 3.69 -8.73 -11.14
N ASP A 41 4.40 -9.69 -10.56
CA ASP A 41 5.14 -9.44 -9.31
C ASP A 41 6.43 -8.65 -9.59
N PHE A 42 7.24 -8.40 -8.55
CA PHE A 42 8.48 -7.63 -8.70
C PHE A 42 9.54 -8.34 -9.55
N GLN A 43 9.42 -9.65 -9.74
CA GLN A 43 10.31 -10.43 -10.59
C GLN A 43 9.78 -10.55 -12.03
N GLY A 44 8.66 -9.92 -12.34
CA GLY A 44 8.04 -9.96 -13.66
C GLY A 44 7.24 -11.23 -13.93
N GLN A 45 6.96 -12.03 -12.91
CA GLN A 45 6.20 -13.26 -13.05
C GLN A 45 4.71 -13.00 -12.81
N ALA A 46 3.86 -13.74 -13.52
CA ALA A 46 2.41 -13.62 -13.35
C ALA A 46 1.98 -14.10 -11.96
N SER A 47 1.17 -13.29 -11.30
CA SER A 47 0.61 -13.58 -9.99
C SER A 47 -0.81 -13.01 -9.91
N THR A 48 -1.43 -13.05 -8.74
CA THR A 48 -2.72 -12.43 -8.49
C THR A 48 -2.65 -11.53 -7.26
N HIS A 49 -3.61 -10.61 -7.14
CA HIS A 49 -3.71 -9.75 -5.95
C HIS A 49 -3.74 -10.59 -4.68
N ASP A 50 -4.60 -11.61 -4.65
CA ASP A 50 -4.77 -12.48 -3.49
C ASP A 50 -3.48 -13.24 -3.14
N GLN A 51 -2.76 -13.76 -4.14
CA GLN A 51 -1.51 -14.48 -3.91
C GLN A 51 -0.42 -13.58 -3.32
N LEU A 52 -0.27 -12.36 -3.84
CA LEU A 52 0.72 -11.42 -3.31
C LEU A 52 0.38 -10.97 -1.90
N ILE A 53 -0.89 -10.74 -1.60
CA ILE A 53 -1.34 -10.37 -0.26
C ILE A 53 -1.01 -11.49 0.74
N LYS A 54 -1.22 -12.74 0.38
CA LYS A 54 -0.86 -13.88 1.21
C LYS A 54 0.65 -14.03 1.37
N GLN A 55 1.40 -13.85 0.29
CA GLN A 55 2.86 -13.92 0.30
C GLN A 55 3.46 -12.88 1.25
N TRP A 56 2.90 -11.69 1.28
CA TRP A 56 3.36 -10.61 2.16
C TRP A 56 2.75 -10.67 3.56
N ARG A 57 1.94 -11.69 3.85
CA ARG A 57 1.32 -11.94 5.16
C ARG A 57 0.46 -10.77 5.61
N ILE A 58 -0.35 -10.24 4.72
CA ILE A 58 -1.27 -9.14 5.01
C ILE A 58 -2.62 -9.73 5.36
N SER A 59 -3.13 -9.38 6.54
CA SER A 59 -4.42 -9.86 7.04
C SER A 59 -5.43 -8.75 7.35
N ILE A 60 -5.04 -7.50 7.23
CA ILE A 60 -5.88 -6.36 7.58
C ILE A 60 -5.84 -5.32 6.45
N ALA A 61 -6.94 -4.61 6.27
CA ALA A 61 -7.05 -3.50 5.33
C ALA A 61 -7.51 -2.23 6.07
N PRO A 62 -7.02 -1.04 5.72
CA PRO A 62 -5.98 -0.82 4.72
C PRO A 62 -4.59 -1.18 5.24
N THR A 63 -3.70 -1.64 4.36
CA THR A 63 -2.29 -1.80 4.67
C THR A 63 -1.48 -1.09 3.60
N LEU A 64 -0.57 -0.24 4.02
CA LEU A 64 0.39 0.42 3.13
C LEU A 64 1.75 -0.21 3.27
N LEU A 65 2.34 -0.59 2.13
CA LEU A 65 3.68 -1.13 2.06
C LEU A 65 4.54 -0.20 1.21
N PHE A 66 5.80 -0.08 1.57
CA PHE A 66 6.73 0.83 0.91
C PHE A 66 7.87 0.00 0.32
N PHE A 67 7.88 -0.12 -1.01
CA PHE A 67 8.85 -0.95 -1.72
C PHE A 67 9.89 -0.11 -2.44
N GLY A 68 11.14 -0.56 -2.38
CA GLY A 68 12.21 -0.06 -3.19
C GLY A 68 12.46 -0.99 -4.40
N PRO A 69 13.60 -0.78 -5.09
CA PRO A 69 13.97 -1.62 -6.23
C PRO A 69 14.02 -3.10 -5.85
N GLY A 70 13.52 -3.97 -6.75
CA GLY A 70 13.53 -5.41 -6.54
C GLY A 70 12.47 -5.93 -5.58
N GLY A 71 11.56 -5.07 -5.12
CA GLY A 71 10.46 -5.50 -4.24
C GLY A 71 10.84 -5.61 -2.76
N LYS A 72 11.91 -4.96 -2.35
CA LYS A 72 12.31 -4.92 -0.94
C LYS A 72 11.55 -3.83 -0.19
N GLU A 73 10.98 -4.16 0.97
CA GLU A 73 10.35 -3.16 1.84
C GLU A 73 11.43 -2.24 2.43
N VAL A 74 11.27 -0.94 2.21
CA VAL A 74 12.26 0.07 2.62
C VAL A 74 11.79 0.95 3.77
N ALA A 75 10.57 0.76 4.24
CA ALA A 75 10.03 1.41 5.43
C ALA A 75 9.01 0.49 6.09
N GLU A 76 8.76 0.71 7.37
CA GLU A 76 7.78 -0.07 8.12
C GLU A 76 6.39 0.12 7.52
N ARG A 77 5.67 -0.98 7.31
CA ARG A 77 4.31 -0.93 6.78
C ARG A 77 3.34 -0.32 7.78
N MET A 78 2.31 0.32 7.26
CA MET A 78 1.22 0.86 8.06
C MET A 78 0.04 -0.10 8.00
N GLU A 79 -0.25 -0.81 9.08
CA GLU A 79 -1.31 -1.80 9.15
C GLU A 79 -2.54 -1.24 9.85
N GLY A 80 -3.69 -1.36 9.19
CA GLY A 80 -4.97 -0.94 9.75
C GLY A 80 -5.27 0.54 9.56
N GLY A 81 -6.42 0.95 10.09
CA GLY A 81 -6.85 2.34 10.05
C GLY A 81 -6.33 3.10 11.24
N TYR A 82 -5.65 4.19 10.97
CA TYR A 82 -5.25 5.15 11.99
C TYR A 82 -6.34 6.22 12.14
N LEU A 83 -6.32 6.93 13.27
CA LEU A 83 -7.16 8.11 13.42
C LEU A 83 -6.80 9.12 12.32
N PRO A 84 -7.81 9.79 11.71
CA PRO A 84 -7.55 10.67 10.57
C PRO A 84 -6.47 11.72 10.82
N ASP A 85 -6.42 12.29 12.03
CA ASP A 85 -5.46 13.33 12.38
C ASP A 85 -4.00 12.82 12.43
N PHE A 86 -3.81 11.50 12.59
CA PHE A 86 -2.48 10.90 12.71
C PHE A 86 -2.04 10.16 11.45
N TYR A 87 -2.96 9.85 10.55
CA TYR A 87 -2.64 9.07 9.35
C TYR A 87 -1.65 9.79 8.44
N GLY A 88 -1.91 11.06 8.15
CA GLY A 88 -1.02 11.87 7.31
C GLY A 88 0.40 11.97 7.85
N PRO A 89 0.59 12.37 9.12
CA PRO A 89 1.93 12.44 9.73
C PRO A 89 2.68 11.10 9.73
N TYR A 90 2.03 10.00 10.02
CA TYR A 90 2.66 8.67 9.96
C TYR A 90 3.05 8.31 8.53
N LEU A 91 2.18 8.58 7.57
CA LEU A 91 2.46 8.34 6.16
C LEU A 91 3.67 9.14 5.68
N ASP A 92 3.72 10.43 6.03
CA ASP A 92 4.83 11.30 5.68
C ASP A 92 6.15 10.80 6.25
N GLU A 93 6.15 10.33 7.50
CA GLU A 93 7.34 9.75 8.14
C GLU A 93 7.83 8.51 7.39
N ARG A 94 6.90 7.59 7.02
CA ARG A 94 7.26 6.36 6.30
C ARG A 94 7.82 6.68 4.91
N LEU A 95 7.23 7.64 4.22
CA LEU A 95 7.71 8.07 2.91
C LEU A 95 9.10 8.68 2.99
N LEU A 96 9.37 9.49 4.01
CA LEU A 96 10.70 10.05 4.22
C LEU A 96 11.74 8.95 4.42
N LYS A 97 11.44 7.97 5.27
CA LYS A 97 12.33 6.84 5.52
C LYS A 97 12.53 5.99 4.25
N ALA A 98 11.48 5.78 3.48
CA ALA A 98 11.58 5.02 2.23
C ALA A 98 12.49 5.73 1.23
N ARG A 99 12.37 7.05 1.10
CA ARG A 99 13.23 7.84 0.20
C ARG A 99 14.68 7.84 0.63
N GLN A 100 14.93 7.87 1.94
CA GLN A 100 16.29 7.83 2.49
C GLN A 100 16.96 6.47 2.26
N ALA A 101 16.18 5.39 2.14
CA ALA A 101 16.69 4.05 1.92
C ALA A 101 16.97 3.74 0.44
N LEU A 102 16.64 4.63 -0.48
CA LEU A 102 16.83 4.42 -1.94
C LEU A 102 18.21 4.88 -2.43
#